data_ab172e5eddb9a79608848fb203b42c83
#
_entry.id   ab172e5eddb9a79608848fb203b42c83
#
_cell.length_a   1.000
_cell.length_b   1.000
_cell.length_c   1.000
_cell.angle_alpha   90.00
_cell.angle_beta   90.00
_cell.angle_gamma   90.00
#
_symmetry.space_group_name_H-M   'P 1'
#
loop_
_entity.id
_entity.type
_entity.pdbx_description
1 polymer ?
#
loop_
_entity_poly.entity_id
_entity_poly.type
_entity_poly.pdbx_seq_one_letter_code
_entity_poly.pdbx_strand_id
1 'polypeptide(L)'
;WYAQVQESSAIKEVLKDVINTPISPELIPAHENGDIKQKTEDLVGPYELHDFFLYHTLCSGFRPSKIYMLACHTFKDSKYNNEIIKKWLLIFCRRFFNQQFKRSCLPDGPKVGTCSLSPRGDWHMPSDASSASWIKECENL
;
A
#
# COMPACT_ATOMS: atom_id res chain seq x y z
N TRP A 1 -1.72 14.47 11.77
CA TRP A 1 -1.53 15.91 12.04
C TRP A 1 -2.81 16.54 12.61
N TYR A 2 -3.97 16.40 11.92
CA TYR A 2 -5.24 17.00 12.38
C TYR A 2 -5.61 16.53 13.80
N ALA A 3 -5.49 15.25 14.08
CA ALA A 3 -5.72 14.70 15.44
C ALA A 3 -4.78 15.27 16.51
N GLN A 4 -3.56 15.67 16.14
CA GLN A 4 -2.59 16.23 17.08
C GLN A 4 -2.84 17.69 17.41
N VAL A 5 -3.38 18.47 16.46
CA VAL A 5 -3.60 19.92 16.64
C VAL A 5 -4.98 20.27 17.20
N GLN A 6 -5.88 19.30 17.35
CA GLN A 6 -7.19 19.54 17.96
C GLN A 6 -7.06 19.92 19.45
N GLU A 7 -7.77 20.97 19.87
CA GLU A 7 -7.83 21.38 21.27
C GLU A 7 -8.71 20.44 22.11
N SER A 8 -9.79 19.94 21.51
CA SER A 8 -10.71 19.01 22.17
C SER A 8 -10.09 17.61 22.31
N SER A 9 -9.95 17.13 23.54
CA SER A 9 -9.47 15.78 23.84
C SER A 9 -10.38 14.70 23.25
N ALA A 10 -11.69 14.88 23.30
CA ALA A 10 -12.65 13.93 22.75
C ALA A 10 -12.50 13.77 21.24
N ILE A 11 -12.35 14.86 20.48
CA ILE A 11 -12.11 14.81 19.03
C ILE A 11 -10.76 14.11 18.72
N LYS A 12 -9.74 14.42 19.51
CA LYS A 12 -8.42 13.79 19.36
C LYS A 12 -8.47 12.27 19.56
N GLU A 13 -9.21 11.81 20.57
CA GLU A 13 -9.39 10.37 20.83
C GLU A 13 -10.16 9.67 19.71
N VAL A 14 -11.27 10.24 19.26
CA VAL A 14 -12.06 9.69 18.14
C VAL A 14 -11.21 9.60 16.85
N LEU A 15 -10.46 10.65 16.52
CA LEU A 15 -9.60 10.64 15.34
C LEU A 15 -8.47 9.61 15.43
N LYS A 16 -7.91 9.40 16.62
CA LYS A 16 -6.91 8.35 16.86
C LYS A 16 -7.52 6.95 16.73
N ASP A 17 -8.73 6.75 17.23
CA ASP A 17 -9.44 5.49 17.10
C ASP A 17 -9.70 5.15 15.64
N VAL A 18 -10.16 6.12 14.85
CA VAL A 18 -10.33 5.94 13.38
C VAL A 18 -9.01 5.57 12.70
N ILE A 19 -7.90 6.24 13.05
CA ILE A 19 -6.57 5.93 12.46
C ILE A 19 -6.10 4.53 12.84
N ASN A 20 -6.37 4.10 14.06
CA ASN A 20 -5.92 2.81 14.59
C ASN A 20 -6.86 1.64 14.23
N THR A 21 -8.02 1.92 13.68
CA THR A 21 -8.98 0.88 13.26
C THR A 21 -8.36 0.02 12.15
N PRO A 22 -8.19 -1.29 12.33
CA PRO A 22 -7.62 -2.16 11.32
C PRO A 22 -8.48 -2.22 10.06
N ILE A 23 -7.85 -2.12 8.90
CA ILE A 23 -8.55 -2.31 7.62
C ILE A 23 -8.78 -3.79 7.39
N SER A 24 -10.04 -4.17 7.22
CA SER A 24 -10.46 -5.54 6.96
C SER A 24 -11.50 -5.59 5.83
N PRO A 25 -11.65 -6.74 5.14
CA PRO A 25 -12.73 -6.93 4.18
C PRO A 25 -14.08 -6.98 4.91
N GLU A 26 -14.97 -6.03 4.64
CA GLU A 26 -16.29 -5.92 5.29
C GLU A 26 -17.21 -7.11 5.05
N LEU A 27 -17.02 -7.83 3.93
CA LEU A 27 -17.85 -8.98 3.56
C LEU A 27 -17.42 -10.31 4.21
N ILE A 28 -16.31 -10.32 4.94
CA ILE A 28 -15.90 -11.52 5.69
C ILE A 28 -16.48 -11.41 7.09
N PRO A 29 -17.35 -12.36 7.49
CA PRO A 29 -17.90 -12.36 8.85
C PRO A 29 -16.79 -12.37 9.91
N ALA A 30 -16.97 -11.59 10.95
CA ALA A 30 -16.12 -11.63 12.12
C ALA A 30 -16.17 -13.02 12.81
N HIS A 31 -15.24 -13.28 13.71
CA HIS A 31 -15.33 -14.42 14.62
C HIS A 31 -16.55 -14.27 15.57
N GLU A 32 -16.99 -15.36 16.19
CA GLU A 32 -18.11 -15.35 17.14
C GLU A 32 -17.92 -14.38 18.31
N ASN A 33 -16.66 -14.09 18.66
CA ASN A 33 -16.28 -13.12 19.69
C ASN A 33 -16.25 -11.67 19.18
N GLY A 34 -16.56 -11.42 17.91
CA GLY A 34 -16.53 -10.09 17.30
C GLY A 34 -15.17 -9.65 16.75
N ASP A 35 -14.14 -10.47 16.89
CA ASP A 35 -12.81 -10.13 16.39
C ASP A 35 -12.73 -10.19 14.85
N ILE A 36 -11.90 -9.33 14.27
CA ILE A 36 -11.66 -9.28 12.83
C ILE A 36 -10.97 -10.58 12.39
N LYS A 37 -11.64 -11.36 11.56
CA LYS A 37 -11.14 -12.65 11.06
C LYS A 37 -9.94 -12.52 10.13
N GLN A 38 -9.86 -11.45 9.37
CA GLN A 38 -8.80 -11.23 8.38
C GLN A 38 -8.43 -9.76 8.31
N LYS A 39 -7.15 -9.46 8.52
CA LYS A 39 -6.60 -8.12 8.28
C LYS A 39 -6.06 -8.03 6.86
N THR A 40 -6.26 -6.90 6.22
CA THR A 40 -5.75 -6.69 4.85
C THR A 40 -4.22 -6.79 4.79
N GLU A 41 -3.52 -6.32 5.81
CA GLU A 41 -2.04 -6.42 5.89
C GLU A 41 -1.51 -7.85 5.91
N ASP A 42 -2.27 -8.83 6.39
CA ASP A 42 -1.86 -10.24 6.37
C ASP A 42 -1.73 -10.78 4.93
N LEU A 43 -2.49 -10.20 4.00
CA LEU A 43 -2.50 -10.60 2.59
C LEU A 43 -1.60 -9.75 1.70
N VAL A 44 -1.54 -8.46 1.95
CA VAL A 44 -0.81 -7.53 1.08
C VAL A 44 0.54 -7.15 1.65
N GLY A 45 0.76 -7.33 2.94
CA GLY A 45 1.93 -6.92 3.67
C GLY A 45 1.79 -5.58 4.39
N PRO A 46 2.82 -5.20 5.16
CA PRO A 46 2.82 -3.98 5.94
C PRO A 46 2.59 -2.74 5.07
N TYR A 47 1.64 -1.90 5.44
CA TYR A 47 1.35 -0.66 4.70
C TYR A 47 2.56 0.26 4.60
N GLU A 48 3.41 0.29 5.63
CA GLU A 48 4.64 1.08 5.63
C GLU A 48 5.56 0.75 4.45
N LEU A 49 5.74 -0.54 4.14
CA LEU A 49 6.51 -0.97 2.96
C LEU A 49 5.78 -0.65 1.66
N HIS A 50 4.46 -0.85 1.62
CA HIS A 50 3.66 -0.55 0.43
C HIS A 50 3.65 0.94 0.11
N ASP A 51 3.52 1.81 1.09
CA ASP A 51 3.57 3.26 0.91
C ASP A 51 4.93 3.68 0.35
N PHE A 52 6.02 3.11 0.87
CA PHE A 52 7.36 3.34 0.36
C PHE A 52 7.50 2.91 -1.11
N PHE A 53 7.07 1.69 -1.44
CA PHE A 53 7.14 1.18 -2.81
C PHE A 53 6.29 2.01 -3.77
N LEU A 54 5.08 2.33 -3.35
CA LEU A 54 4.13 3.11 -4.14
C LEU A 54 4.65 4.52 -4.41
N TYR A 55 5.17 5.20 -3.39
CA TYR A 55 5.75 6.53 -3.51
C TYR A 55 6.87 6.55 -4.54
N HIS A 56 7.84 5.65 -4.43
CA HIS A 56 8.97 5.61 -5.36
C HIS A 56 8.61 5.15 -6.77
N THR A 57 7.57 4.34 -6.90
CA THR A 57 7.03 3.95 -8.21
C THR A 57 6.37 5.15 -8.90
N LEU A 58 5.48 5.87 -8.20
CA LEU A 58 4.65 6.90 -8.80
C LEU A 58 5.38 8.26 -8.89
N CYS A 59 6.03 8.69 -7.81
CA CYS A 59 6.62 10.02 -7.76
C CYS A 59 8.03 10.06 -8.35
N SER A 60 8.78 8.95 -8.27
CA SER A 60 10.17 8.88 -8.73
C SER A 60 10.36 8.06 -10.02
N GLY A 61 9.39 7.25 -10.41
CA GLY A 61 9.50 6.35 -11.57
C GLY A 61 10.61 5.31 -11.42
N PHE A 62 10.94 4.91 -10.21
CA PHE A 62 12.06 4.00 -9.97
C PHE A 62 11.68 2.55 -10.28
N ARG A 63 12.68 1.82 -10.81
CA ARG A 63 12.59 0.38 -11.09
C ARG A 63 12.63 -0.42 -9.79
N PRO A 64 12.09 -1.66 -9.77
CA PRO A 64 12.04 -2.51 -8.58
C PRO A 64 13.40 -2.70 -7.88
N SER A 65 14.48 -2.92 -8.62
CA SER A 65 15.83 -3.08 -8.06
C SER A 65 16.29 -1.84 -7.30
N LYS A 66 16.01 -0.65 -7.81
CA LYS A 66 16.34 0.60 -7.11
C LYS A 66 15.48 0.82 -5.89
N ILE A 67 14.19 0.51 -5.97
CA ILE A 67 13.26 0.58 -4.83
C ILE A 67 13.72 -0.36 -3.72
N TYR A 68 14.10 -1.59 -4.06
CA TYR A 68 14.63 -2.57 -3.12
C TYR A 68 15.89 -2.07 -2.40
N MET A 69 16.87 -1.57 -3.15
CA MET A 69 18.10 -1.02 -2.58
C MET A 69 17.83 0.11 -1.59
N LEU A 70 16.95 1.04 -1.96
CA LEU A 70 16.55 2.15 -1.10
C LEU A 70 15.79 1.67 0.14
N ALA A 71 14.89 0.69 -0.02
CA ALA A 71 14.14 0.12 1.09
C ALA A 71 15.08 -0.60 2.08
N CYS A 72 16.02 -1.42 1.61
CA CYS A 72 17.01 -2.06 2.46
C CYS A 72 17.83 -1.04 3.26
N HIS A 73 18.17 0.09 2.65
CA HIS A 73 18.89 1.15 3.37
C HIS A 73 18.01 1.88 4.38
N THR A 74 16.78 2.23 4.00
CA THR A 74 15.84 2.98 4.84
C THR A 74 15.38 2.17 6.05
N PHE A 75 15.11 0.89 5.84
CA PHE A 75 14.56 0.00 6.87
C PHE A 75 15.62 -0.87 7.58
N LYS A 76 16.92 -0.57 7.42
CA LYS A 76 18.02 -1.38 7.98
C LYS A 76 17.94 -1.63 9.50
N ASP A 77 17.43 -0.63 10.24
CA ASP A 77 17.31 -0.67 11.69
C ASP A 77 15.85 -0.98 12.15
N SER A 78 15.02 -1.48 11.23
CA SER A 78 13.63 -1.82 11.49
C SER A 78 13.42 -3.33 11.66
N LYS A 79 12.16 -3.75 11.82
CA LYS A 79 11.75 -5.16 11.86
C LYS A 79 11.80 -5.87 10.48
N TYR A 80 12.10 -5.14 9.40
CA TYR A 80 12.09 -5.67 8.04
C TYR A 80 13.51 -5.98 7.56
N ASN A 81 13.85 -7.26 7.51
CA ASN A 81 15.09 -7.69 6.86
C ASN A 81 14.96 -7.70 5.32
N ASN A 82 16.08 -7.89 4.64
CA ASN A 82 16.14 -7.86 3.18
C ASN A 82 15.20 -8.89 2.51
N GLU A 83 15.06 -10.07 3.08
CA GLU A 83 14.17 -11.12 2.57
C GLU A 83 12.69 -10.73 2.68
N ILE A 84 12.31 -10.11 3.78
CA ILE A 84 10.96 -9.57 4.00
C ILE A 84 10.66 -8.46 2.99
N ILE A 85 11.61 -7.55 2.79
CA ILE A 85 11.48 -6.46 1.82
C ILE A 85 11.33 -7.01 0.40
N LYS A 86 12.19 -7.96 0.00
CA LYS A 86 12.12 -8.62 -1.31
C LYS A 86 10.77 -9.31 -1.53
N LYS A 87 10.33 -10.09 -0.55
CA LYS A 87 9.03 -10.79 -0.58
C LYS A 87 7.87 -9.82 -0.85
N TRP A 88 7.79 -8.74 -0.08
CA TRP A 88 6.68 -7.80 -0.20
C TRP A 88 6.77 -6.92 -1.45
N LEU A 89 7.98 -6.60 -1.91
CA LEU A 89 8.17 -5.91 -3.18
C LEU A 89 7.68 -6.76 -4.37
N LEU A 90 8.00 -8.05 -4.37
CA LEU A 90 7.51 -8.99 -5.40
C LEU A 90 5.98 -9.07 -5.40
N ILE A 91 5.36 -9.18 -4.22
CA ILE A 91 3.91 -9.17 -4.07
C ILE A 91 3.32 -7.85 -4.54
N PHE A 92 3.93 -6.72 -4.16
CA PHE A 92 3.53 -5.38 -4.61
C PHE A 92 3.55 -5.30 -6.14
N CYS A 93 4.65 -5.65 -6.80
CA CYS A 93 4.79 -5.59 -8.25
C CYS A 93 3.70 -6.43 -8.95
N ARG A 94 3.48 -7.66 -8.49
CA ARG A 94 2.44 -8.54 -9.04
C ARG A 94 1.04 -7.95 -8.88
N ARG A 95 0.70 -7.49 -7.69
CA ARG A 95 -0.63 -6.95 -7.38
C ARG A 95 -0.86 -5.59 -8.04
N PHE A 96 0.15 -4.76 -8.13
CA PHE A 96 0.04 -3.43 -8.75
C PHE A 96 -0.50 -3.51 -10.18
N PHE A 97 -0.02 -4.47 -10.97
CA PHE A 97 -0.52 -4.72 -12.32
C PHE A 97 -1.85 -5.48 -12.31
N ASN A 98 -1.93 -6.62 -11.63
CA ASN A 98 -3.10 -7.49 -11.67
C ASN A 98 -4.37 -6.83 -11.11
N GLN A 99 -4.25 -5.80 -10.30
CA GLN A 99 -5.39 -5.06 -9.72
C GLN A 99 -5.73 -3.77 -10.48
N GLN A 100 -5.13 -3.54 -11.65
CA GLN A 100 -5.45 -2.35 -12.46
C GLN A 100 -6.92 -2.27 -12.83
N PHE A 101 -7.58 -3.39 -13.13
CA PHE A 101 -9.00 -3.42 -13.46
C PHE A 101 -9.88 -2.85 -12.33
N LYS A 102 -9.49 -3.04 -11.07
CA LYS A 102 -10.20 -2.46 -9.91
C LYS A 102 -10.07 -0.95 -9.88
N ARG A 103 -8.90 -0.42 -10.21
CA ARG A 103 -8.70 1.04 -10.32
C ARG A 103 -9.51 1.64 -11.46
N SER A 104 -9.62 0.93 -12.57
CA SER A 104 -10.42 1.36 -13.72
C SER A 104 -11.90 1.50 -13.41
N CYS A 105 -12.41 0.79 -12.40
CA CYS A 105 -13.79 0.82 -11.94
C CYS A 105 -14.05 1.81 -10.78
N LEU A 106 -13.03 2.55 -10.33
CA LEU A 106 -13.21 3.51 -9.23
C LEU A 106 -14.17 4.64 -9.63
N PRO A 107 -15.08 5.06 -8.73
CA PRO A 107 -15.89 6.25 -8.94
C PRO A 107 -15.04 7.51 -8.95
N ASP A 108 -15.63 8.60 -9.41
CA ASP A 108 -15.01 9.91 -9.30
C ASP A 108 -14.87 10.30 -7.83
N GLY A 109 -13.73 10.92 -7.51
CA GLY A 109 -13.43 11.32 -6.15
C GLY A 109 -12.36 12.42 -6.10
N PRO A 110 -12.21 13.09 -4.95
CA PRO A 110 -11.21 14.13 -4.79
C PRO A 110 -9.80 13.55 -4.80
N LYS A 111 -8.87 14.28 -5.38
CA LYS A 111 -7.44 14.01 -5.26
C LYS A 111 -6.94 14.56 -3.93
N VAL A 112 -6.49 13.69 -3.05
CA VAL A 112 -6.03 14.07 -1.69
C VAL A 112 -4.53 14.33 -1.65
N GLY A 113 -3.73 13.52 -2.34
CA GLY A 113 -2.27 13.62 -2.37
C GLY A 113 -1.74 14.32 -3.62
N THR A 114 -0.40 14.36 -3.74
CA THR A 114 0.28 14.94 -4.90
C THR A 114 0.12 14.10 -6.17
N CYS A 115 -0.11 12.79 -6.04
CA CYS A 115 -0.44 11.90 -7.15
C CYS A 115 -1.60 10.97 -6.78
N SER A 116 -2.29 10.46 -7.79
CA SER A 116 -3.44 9.59 -7.64
C SER A 116 -3.31 8.36 -8.52
N LEU A 117 -3.80 7.24 -8.02
CA LEU A 117 -3.91 5.99 -8.79
C LEU A 117 -5.16 5.93 -9.67
N SER A 118 -5.98 6.97 -9.66
CA SER A 118 -7.15 7.04 -10.52
C SER A 118 -6.76 7.11 -11.99
N PRO A 119 -7.34 6.26 -12.87
CA PRO A 119 -7.12 6.34 -14.32
C PRO A 119 -7.71 7.60 -14.95
N ARG A 120 -8.54 8.33 -14.23
CA ARG A 120 -9.06 9.65 -14.63
C ARG A 120 -8.13 10.80 -14.28
N GLY A 121 -7.06 10.51 -13.53
CA GLY A 121 -6.06 11.48 -13.08
C GLY A 121 -4.66 11.12 -13.55
N ASP A 122 -3.82 10.70 -12.61
CA ASP A 122 -2.37 10.62 -12.83
C ASP A 122 -1.90 9.26 -13.35
N TRP A 123 -2.67 8.17 -13.18
CA TRP A 123 -2.19 6.83 -13.50
C TRP A 123 -2.96 6.18 -14.65
N HIS A 124 -2.40 6.28 -15.85
CA HIS A 124 -2.96 5.69 -17.06
C HIS A 124 -2.20 4.40 -17.40
N MET A 125 -2.82 3.27 -17.12
CA MET A 125 -2.26 1.95 -17.43
C MET A 125 -3.38 1.04 -17.93
N PRO A 126 -3.19 0.26 -19.01
CA PRO A 126 -4.18 -0.71 -19.46
C PRO A 126 -4.36 -1.82 -18.42
N SER A 127 -5.58 -2.37 -18.35
CA SER A 127 -5.92 -3.41 -17.37
C SER A 127 -5.21 -4.75 -17.60
N ASP A 128 -4.72 -4.98 -18.81
CA ASP A 128 -3.98 -6.16 -19.24
C ASP A 128 -2.46 -5.97 -19.26
N ALA A 129 -1.96 -4.87 -18.71
CA ALA A 129 -0.53 -4.62 -18.61
C ALA A 129 0.17 -5.74 -17.82
N SER A 130 1.29 -6.23 -18.36
CA SER A 130 2.03 -7.35 -17.77
C SER A 130 3.06 -6.89 -16.75
N SER A 131 3.08 -7.55 -15.58
CA SER A 131 4.10 -7.38 -14.54
C SER A 131 5.38 -8.19 -14.78
N ALA A 132 5.47 -8.98 -15.86
CA ALA A 132 6.50 -10.00 -16.05
C ALA A 132 7.94 -9.45 -15.94
N SER A 133 8.22 -8.28 -16.50
CA SER A 133 9.56 -7.66 -16.43
C SER A 133 9.93 -7.24 -15.00
N TRP A 134 8.98 -6.68 -14.25
CA TRP A 134 9.19 -6.26 -12.87
C TRP A 134 9.36 -7.47 -11.93
N ILE A 135 8.57 -8.52 -12.15
CA ILE A 135 8.68 -9.78 -11.38
C ILE A 135 10.04 -10.40 -11.62
N LYS A 136 10.48 -10.53 -12.89
CA LYS A 136 11.79 -11.08 -13.23
C LYS A 136 12.93 -10.26 -12.60
N GLU A 137 12.81 -8.94 -12.56
CA GLU A 137 13.78 -8.07 -11.90
C GLU A 137 13.82 -8.34 -10.38
N CYS A 138 12.65 -8.46 -9.72
CA CYS A 138 12.58 -8.78 -8.29
C CYS A 138 13.14 -10.17 -7.95
N GLU A 139 12.96 -11.16 -8.81
CA GLU A 139 13.48 -12.52 -8.59
C GLU A 139 15.02 -12.57 -8.59
N ASN A 140 15.64 -11.66 -9.33
CA ASN A 140 17.10 -11.56 -9.46
C ASN A 140 17.77 -10.63 -8.41
N LEU A 141 17.04 -10.17 -7.41
CA LEU A 141 17.56 -9.33 -6.32
C LEU A 141 18.35 -10.13 -5.28
#